data_32eebe7fa09ea07fc293fbd89e0c70b7
#
_entry.id   32eebe7fa09ea07fc293fbd89e0c70b7
#
_cell.length_a   1.000
_cell.length_b   1.000
_cell.length_c   1.000
_cell.angle_alpha   90.00
_cell.angle_beta   90.00
_cell.angle_gamma   90.00
#
_symmetry.space_group_name_H-M   'P 1'
#
loop_
_entity.id
_entity.type
_entity.pdbx_description
1 polymer ?
#
loop_
_entity_poly.entity_id
_entity_poly.type
_entity_poly.pdbx_seq_one_letter_code
_entity_poly.pdbx_strand_id
1 'polypeptide(L)'
;MVLLLDLDFHQPLAWPSLPHRMVAEMLVKRPQSSLSDGGLNPAYLARSFIASASDGGAGDGAGQFQKTDARPRGRDIRTHPGFKLKLRRSLVNGTFSEIKEKMFSHLPSLQLLLLNSNSFTVIRDDAFGGLFHLEYLFIEGNKIETISRNAFRGLRDLTHLSLANNQIKALPRDIFSDLDSLIELDLRGNKFECDCKAKWLFLWIKMTNSTVSEVLCVGPAEFQDKKLNDALSFDDECTTTDFVVHQILPYQSVSIDTFNSKNDVYVAIAQPSMENCMVLEWDHIEKNFRSYDNITGQSIVGCKAILIEDQVFVVVAQLFGGSHIYKYEESWTKFVKFQDIEVSRISKPNDIELFQIESETFFVIADSSKAGLTTIYKWNNKGFYSYQSLHEWFRDTDAEFVDIDGKSHLILSSRSQIPIILQWNKNSRKFLPHSEIPNMEDVLAVKSFRIQDNLYISLTRFIGDSRVMKWNSKQFVEIQALPSRGAMTLQPFSFQNHYYLALGSDYTFSQIFQWDNEKKLFKIFKEIYVQAPRSFTAVSTDRRDFFFASSFKGHTQIFEHIIVDLSL
;
A
#
# COMPACT_ATOMS: atom_id res chain seq x y z
N MET A 1 -17.22 -4.82 8.03
CA MET A 1 -18.03 -3.84 7.26
C MET A 1 -18.29 -4.36 5.85
N VAL A 2 -19.45 -4.94 5.62
CA VAL A 2 -19.84 -5.51 4.32
C VAL A 2 -20.86 -4.57 3.71
N LEU A 3 -20.43 -3.75 2.75
CA LEU A 3 -21.34 -3.08 1.84
C LEU A 3 -21.75 -4.06 0.76
N LEU A 4 -22.84 -4.79 1.00
CA LEU A 4 -23.64 -5.35 -0.08
C LEU A 4 -24.37 -4.18 -0.72
N LEU A 5 -23.91 -3.75 -1.89
CA LEU A 5 -24.69 -2.88 -2.76
C LEU A 5 -26.02 -3.58 -3.01
N ASP A 6 -27.13 -2.91 -2.69
CA ASP A 6 -28.46 -3.29 -3.17
C ASP A 6 -28.45 -3.18 -4.71
N LEU A 7 -27.93 -4.22 -5.37
CA LEU A 7 -28.24 -4.50 -6.77
C LEU A 7 -29.46 -5.40 -6.73
N ASP A 8 -30.61 -4.83 -7.03
CA ASP A 8 -31.82 -5.56 -7.39
C ASP A 8 -31.48 -6.49 -8.57
N PHE A 9 -31.20 -7.78 -8.26
CA PHE A 9 -31.08 -8.84 -9.23
C PHE A 9 -32.48 -9.22 -9.74
N HIS A 10 -33.01 -8.40 -10.65
CA HIS A 10 -34.07 -8.82 -11.58
C HIS A 10 -33.78 -8.20 -12.95
N GLN A 11 -32.87 -8.81 -13.69
CA GLN A 11 -32.91 -9.15 -15.11
C GLN A 11 -31.55 -9.60 -15.61
N PRO A 12 -31.43 -10.66 -16.40
CA PRO A 12 -30.15 -11.05 -17.00
C PRO A 12 -29.89 -10.13 -18.21
N LEU A 13 -29.04 -9.13 -18.03
CA LEU A 13 -28.47 -8.38 -19.15
C LEU A 13 -27.36 -9.24 -19.76
N ALA A 14 -27.70 -9.80 -20.92
CA ALA A 14 -26.75 -10.43 -21.82
C ALA A 14 -25.68 -9.39 -22.22
N TRP A 15 -24.45 -9.67 -21.91
CA TRP A 15 -23.29 -8.94 -22.43
C TRP A 15 -23.11 -9.27 -23.90
N PRO A 16 -23.06 -8.30 -24.84
CA PRO A 16 -22.64 -8.59 -26.18
C PRO A 16 -21.17 -8.97 -26.18
N SER A 17 -20.87 -10.14 -26.73
CA SER A 17 -19.52 -10.61 -27.02
C SER A 17 -18.83 -9.65 -27.97
N LEU A 18 -17.83 -8.91 -27.47
CA LEU A 18 -16.91 -8.15 -28.31
C LEU A 18 -15.91 -9.10 -28.97
N PRO A 19 -15.69 -9.01 -30.28
CA PRO A 19 -14.82 -9.92 -31.00
C PRO A 19 -13.33 -9.66 -30.68
N HIS A 20 -12.55 -10.74 -30.59
CA HIS A 20 -11.12 -10.84 -30.36
C HIS A 20 -10.20 -10.12 -31.39
N ARG A 21 -10.59 -8.98 -31.93
CA ARG A 21 -9.83 -8.28 -33.00
C ARG A 21 -9.35 -6.87 -32.67
N MET A 22 -9.50 -6.39 -31.44
CA MET A 22 -9.13 -5.00 -31.08
C MET A 22 -7.84 -4.84 -30.25
N VAL A 23 -7.07 -5.89 -30.02
CA VAL A 23 -5.80 -5.80 -29.27
C VAL A 23 -4.59 -5.62 -30.19
N ALA A 24 -4.75 -5.78 -31.52
CA ALA A 24 -3.63 -5.69 -32.48
C ALA A 24 -3.45 -4.31 -33.16
N GLU A 25 -4.37 -3.37 -33.01
CA GLU A 25 -4.33 -2.11 -33.78
C GLU A 25 -3.88 -0.86 -32.99
N MET A 26 -3.53 -0.95 -31.71
CA MET A 26 -3.01 0.20 -30.97
C MET A 26 -1.47 0.35 -30.97
N LEU A 27 -0.75 -0.47 -31.75
CA LEU A 27 0.71 -0.44 -31.79
C LEU A 27 1.31 0.16 -33.07
N VAL A 28 0.52 0.69 -34.00
CA VAL A 28 1.06 1.33 -35.22
C VAL A 28 0.23 2.57 -35.58
N LYS A 29 0.53 3.70 -34.98
CA LYS A 29 0.33 4.99 -35.64
C LYS A 29 1.69 5.64 -35.84
N ARG A 30 2.23 5.46 -37.04
CA ARG A 30 3.29 6.30 -37.60
C ARG A 30 2.71 7.67 -37.97
N PRO A 31 3.39 8.78 -37.70
CA PRO A 31 3.17 9.99 -38.49
C PRO A 31 3.80 9.77 -39.86
N GLN A 32 3.02 9.91 -40.89
CA GLN A 32 3.53 10.01 -42.25
C GLN A 32 4.24 11.36 -42.39
N SER A 33 5.55 11.32 -42.58
CA SER A 33 6.27 12.32 -43.34
C SER A 33 7.36 11.58 -44.12
N SER A 34 7.24 11.72 -45.43
CA SER A 34 8.14 11.25 -46.45
C SER A 34 9.59 11.63 -46.18
N LEU A 35 10.50 10.65 -46.17
CA LEU A 35 11.86 10.84 -46.66
C LEU A 35 12.50 9.47 -46.95
N SER A 36 13.08 9.44 -48.12
CA SER A 36 13.74 8.42 -48.88
C SER A 36 14.78 7.57 -48.14
N ASP A 37 14.86 6.31 -48.56
CA ASP A 37 15.89 5.32 -48.25
C ASP A 37 17.33 5.90 -48.36
N GLY A 38 18.05 5.82 -47.23
CA GLY A 38 19.47 6.03 -47.16
C GLY A 38 20.01 5.25 -45.97
N GLY A 39 20.38 3.99 -46.22
CA GLY A 39 20.97 3.11 -45.21
C GLY A 39 22.28 3.67 -44.65
N LEU A 40 22.23 4.08 -43.37
CA LEU A 40 23.44 4.40 -42.62
C LEU A 40 23.94 3.16 -41.88
N ASN A 41 25.18 2.81 -42.18
CA ASN A 41 25.95 1.69 -41.66
C ASN A 41 26.07 1.81 -40.10
N PRO A 42 25.63 0.81 -39.32
CA PRO A 42 25.67 0.85 -37.86
C PRO A 42 27.05 1.01 -37.22
N ALA A 43 28.12 0.73 -37.98
CA ALA A 43 29.50 0.82 -37.50
C ALA A 43 30.01 2.26 -37.30
N TYR A 44 29.31 3.27 -37.84
CA TYR A 44 29.75 4.67 -37.73
C TYR A 44 29.25 5.37 -36.48
N LEU A 45 28.10 4.97 -35.97
CA LEU A 45 27.52 5.52 -34.73
C LEU A 45 28.25 5.03 -33.47
N ALA A 46 28.81 3.83 -33.50
CA ALA A 46 29.50 3.25 -32.35
C ALA A 46 30.90 3.88 -32.10
N ARG A 47 31.55 4.46 -33.12
CA ARG A 47 32.86 5.13 -32.93
C ARG A 47 32.75 6.54 -32.38
N SER A 48 31.66 7.25 -32.60
CA SER A 48 31.47 8.59 -32.05
C SER A 48 31.07 8.62 -30.58
N PHE A 49 30.45 7.53 -30.07
CA PHE A 49 30.01 7.47 -28.68
C PHE A 49 31.08 6.96 -27.70
N ILE A 50 32.02 6.14 -28.16
CA ILE A 50 33.15 5.68 -27.33
C ILE A 50 34.20 6.79 -27.14
N ALA A 51 34.30 7.75 -28.09
CA ALA A 51 35.26 8.86 -28.03
C ALA A 51 34.76 10.03 -27.13
N SER A 52 33.47 10.14 -26.86
CA SER A 52 32.93 11.22 -25.98
C SER A 52 32.94 10.87 -24.49
N ALA A 53 33.26 9.62 -24.15
CA ALA A 53 33.38 9.19 -22.75
C ALA A 53 34.79 9.35 -22.17
N SER A 54 35.80 9.65 -23.00
CA SER A 54 37.20 9.69 -22.56
C SER A 54 37.91 11.05 -22.67
N ASP A 55 37.31 12.09 -23.27
CA ASP A 55 37.98 13.40 -23.39
C ASP A 55 37.07 14.57 -23.02
N GLY A 56 37.21 15.03 -21.80
CA GLY A 56 36.77 16.34 -21.34
C GLY A 56 37.81 17.40 -21.71
N GLY A 57 37.64 18.04 -22.86
CA GLY A 57 38.50 19.16 -23.26
C GLY A 57 37.76 20.10 -24.21
N ALA A 58 37.68 21.36 -23.83
CA ALA A 58 37.04 22.46 -24.55
C ALA A 58 37.70 22.75 -25.92
N GLY A 59 36.90 23.16 -26.91
CA GLY A 59 37.42 23.79 -28.12
C GLY A 59 36.34 24.06 -29.18
N ASP A 60 36.06 25.33 -29.40
CA ASP A 60 35.20 25.90 -30.43
C ASP A 60 35.69 25.57 -31.86
N GLY A 61 34.76 25.37 -32.78
CA GLY A 61 35.12 25.35 -34.20
C GLY A 61 33.97 24.95 -35.14
N ALA A 62 33.34 25.92 -35.74
CA ALA A 62 32.41 25.75 -36.85
C ALA A 62 33.11 25.26 -38.14
N GLY A 63 32.60 24.22 -38.75
CA GLY A 63 33.12 23.73 -40.03
C GLY A 63 32.03 23.10 -40.89
N GLN A 64 31.74 23.73 -42.01
CA GLN A 64 30.88 23.26 -43.10
C GLN A 64 31.37 21.98 -43.71
N PHE A 65 30.53 21.00 -44.01
CA PHE A 65 30.86 19.86 -44.82
C PHE A 65 30.11 19.85 -46.16
N GLN A 66 30.91 19.91 -47.25
CA GLN A 66 30.49 19.68 -48.62
C GLN A 66 30.30 18.16 -48.90
N LYS A 67 29.29 17.87 -49.72
CA LYS A 67 29.03 16.53 -50.29
C LYS A 67 30.05 16.22 -51.40
N THR A 68 30.64 15.03 -51.38
CA THR A 68 31.23 14.39 -52.57
C THR A 68 30.79 12.94 -52.67
N ASP A 69 30.15 12.62 -53.79
CA ASP A 69 29.79 11.25 -54.21
C ASP A 69 31.03 10.46 -54.67
N ALA A 70 31.22 9.25 -54.15
CA ALA A 70 32.03 8.21 -54.80
C ALA A 70 31.58 6.80 -54.38
N ARG A 71 31.11 6.03 -55.36
CA ARG A 71 30.87 4.57 -55.22
C ARG A 71 32.22 3.82 -55.33
N PRO A 72 32.47 2.79 -54.50
CA PRO A 72 33.45 1.75 -54.82
C PRO A 72 32.79 0.38 -55.03
N ARG A 73 33.37 -0.29 -56.02
CA ARG A 73 33.10 -1.67 -56.48
C ARG A 73 33.49 -2.69 -55.42
N GLY A 74 32.76 -3.83 -55.38
CA GLY A 74 32.97 -4.94 -54.49
C GLY A 74 34.38 -5.53 -54.50
N ARG A 75 34.89 -5.86 -53.34
CA ARG A 75 35.94 -6.85 -53.10
C ARG A 75 35.52 -7.77 -51.98
N ASP A 76 35.65 -9.07 -52.24
CA ASP A 76 35.49 -10.14 -51.25
C ASP A 76 36.32 -9.85 -50.01
N ILE A 77 35.67 -9.71 -48.88
CA ILE A 77 36.30 -9.63 -47.55
C ILE A 77 36.24 -11.03 -46.94
N ARG A 78 37.38 -11.71 -46.92
CA ARG A 78 37.61 -12.95 -46.17
C ARG A 78 37.30 -12.66 -44.69
N THR A 79 36.39 -13.44 -44.13
CA THR A 79 35.98 -13.41 -42.72
C THR A 79 37.16 -13.80 -41.83
N HIS A 80 37.67 -12.86 -41.03
CA HIS A 80 38.47 -13.17 -39.85
C HIS A 80 37.58 -13.74 -38.75
N PRO A 81 37.94 -14.85 -38.10
CA PRO A 81 37.19 -15.39 -36.98
C PRO A 81 37.48 -14.56 -35.74
N GLY A 82 36.50 -13.74 -35.27
CA GLY A 82 36.64 -13.00 -34.03
C GLY A 82 35.67 -11.85 -33.77
N PHE A 83 34.91 -11.39 -34.75
CA PHE A 83 33.90 -10.36 -34.50
C PHE A 83 32.50 -10.98 -34.35
N LYS A 84 32.08 -11.30 -33.10
CA LYS A 84 30.66 -11.51 -32.79
C LYS A 84 29.93 -10.19 -33.00
N LEU A 85 28.97 -10.14 -33.93
CA LEU A 85 28.04 -9.04 -34.10
C LEU A 85 27.29 -8.84 -32.77
N LYS A 86 27.59 -7.78 -32.03
CA LYS A 86 26.86 -7.43 -30.81
C LYS A 86 25.46 -6.97 -31.21
N LEU A 87 24.42 -7.63 -30.69
CA LEU A 87 23.03 -7.21 -30.88
C LEU A 87 22.78 -5.91 -30.09
N ARG A 88 22.31 -4.88 -30.80
CA ARG A 88 22.13 -3.52 -30.24
C ARG A 88 20.71 -3.01 -30.49
N ARG A 89 20.12 -2.32 -29.52
CA ARG A 89 18.83 -1.62 -29.66
C ARG A 89 18.96 -0.19 -29.16
N SER A 90 18.44 0.75 -29.92
CA SER A 90 18.44 2.17 -29.55
C SER A 90 17.01 2.73 -29.67
N LEU A 91 16.51 3.33 -28.60
CA LEU A 91 15.24 4.03 -28.48
C LEU A 91 15.50 5.38 -27.82
N VAL A 92 16.24 6.24 -28.53
CA VAL A 92 16.74 7.52 -28.01
C VAL A 92 15.92 8.69 -28.57
N ASN A 93 15.79 9.79 -27.80
CA ASN A 93 15.07 11.02 -28.17
C ASN A 93 13.59 10.76 -28.53
N GLY A 94 12.95 9.85 -27.83
CA GLY A 94 11.55 9.53 -28.00
C GLY A 94 10.64 10.21 -26.97
N THR A 95 9.36 9.87 -27.01
CA THR A 95 8.35 10.30 -26.04
C THR A 95 7.87 9.15 -25.16
N PHE A 96 8.70 8.10 -25.01
CA PHE A 96 8.34 6.94 -24.20
C PHE A 96 8.29 7.34 -22.73
N SER A 97 7.19 7.01 -22.05
CA SER A 97 6.94 7.37 -20.65
C SER A 97 6.98 6.20 -19.69
N GLU A 98 6.88 4.96 -20.19
CA GLU A 98 6.80 3.75 -19.38
C GLU A 98 7.59 2.60 -19.96
N ILE A 99 8.29 1.86 -19.10
CA ILE A 99 8.88 0.54 -19.39
C ILE A 99 8.02 -0.51 -18.69
N LYS A 100 7.30 -1.31 -19.47
CA LYS A 100 6.47 -2.39 -18.94
C LYS A 100 7.33 -3.59 -18.54
N GLU A 101 6.84 -4.36 -17.58
CA GLU A 101 7.46 -5.61 -17.15
C GLU A 101 7.80 -6.50 -18.37
N LYS A 102 9.03 -7.00 -18.40
CA LYS A 102 9.55 -7.90 -19.46
C LYS A 102 9.36 -7.39 -20.89
N MET A 103 9.30 -6.07 -21.07
CA MET A 103 9.05 -5.44 -22.38
C MET A 103 10.05 -5.89 -23.45
N PHE A 104 11.27 -6.22 -23.09
CA PHE A 104 12.36 -6.62 -23.95
C PHE A 104 12.65 -8.14 -23.93
N SER A 105 11.83 -8.96 -23.26
CA SER A 105 12.07 -10.41 -23.08
C SER A 105 12.19 -11.20 -24.38
N HIS A 106 11.66 -10.65 -25.48
CA HIS A 106 11.80 -11.23 -26.83
C HIS A 106 13.18 -11.02 -27.47
N LEU A 107 14.11 -10.35 -26.77
CA LEU A 107 15.46 -10.03 -27.24
C LEU A 107 16.55 -10.61 -26.31
N PRO A 108 16.56 -11.92 -26.00
CA PRO A 108 17.41 -12.50 -24.96
C PRO A 108 18.93 -12.36 -25.24
N SER A 109 19.32 -12.18 -26.50
CA SER A 109 20.72 -12.00 -26.89
C SER A 109 21.15 -10.53 -27.01
N LEU A 110 20.32 -9.58 -26.55
CA LEU A 110 20.64 -8.16 -26.61
C LEU A 110 21.81 -7.85 -25.69
N GLN A 111 22.83 -7.12 -26.21
CA GLN A 111 24.02 -6.75 -25.45
C GLN A 111 24.09 -5.25 -25.13
N LEU A 112 23.47 -4.41 -25.94
CA LEU A 112 23.44 -2.96 -25.74
C LEU A 112 22.03 -2.43 -25.90
N LEU A 113 21.52 -1.72 -24.86
CA LEU A 113 20.24 -1.03 -24.86
C LEU A 113 20.43 0.44 -24.52
N LEU A 114 20.01 1.32 -25.44
CA LEU A 114 20.03 2.78 -25.28
C LEU A 114 18.59 3.29 -25.17
N LEU A 115 18.27 3.93 -24.04
CA LEU A 115 16.96 4.50 -23.71
C LEU A 115 17.05 5.99 -23.34
N ASN A 116 18.13 6.64 -23.75
CA ASN A 116 18.44 8.02 -23.38
C ASN A 116 17.43 9.03 -23.93
N SER A 117 17.24 10.14 -23.22
CA SER A 117 16.43 11.29 -23.66
C SER A 117 15.00 10.91 -24.02
N ASN A 118 14.33 10.19 -23.15
CA ASN A 118 12.89 9.92 -23.17
C ASN A 118 12.17 10.64 -22.01
N SER A 119 10.99 10.19 -21.65
CA SER A 119 10.19 10.75 -20.57
C SER A 119 9.82 9.71 -19.50
N PHE A 120 10.69 8.73 -19.27
CA PHE A 120 10.47 7.74 -18.23
C PHE A 120 10.49 8.39 -16.86
N THR A 121 9.51 8.03 -16.02
CA THR A 121 9.39 8.53 -14.63
C THR A 121 9.65 7.45 -13.59
N VAL A 122 9.39 6.19 -13.95
CA VAL A 122 9.51 5.04 -13.04
C VAL A 122 10.11 3.85 -13.79
N ILE A 123 11.00 3.10 -13.12
CA ILE A 123 11.44 1.77 -13.56
C ILE A 123 10.88 0.75 -12.56
N ARG A 124 10.00 -0.13 -13.05
CA ARG A 124 9.31 -1.14 -12.23
C ARG A 124 10.11 -2.43 -12.12
N ASP A 125 9.66 -3.33 -11.24
CA ASP A 125 10.23 -4.67 -11.14
C ASP A 125 10.20 -5.39 -12.49
N ASP A 126 11.24 -6.18 -12.74
CA ASP A 126 11.43 -6.98 -13.96
C ASP A 126 11.31 -6.20 -15.29
N ALA A 127 11.52 -4.88 -15.27
CA ALA A 127 11.45 -4.04 -16.47
C ALA A 127 12.36 -4.55 -17.61
N PHE A 128 13.51 -5.09 -17.26
CA PHE A 128 14.50 -5.66 -18.19
C PHE A 128 14.56 -7.19 -18.13
N GLY A 129 13.54 -7.83 -17.56
CA GLY A 129 13.47 -9.28 -17.41
C GLY A 129 13.63 -10.01 -18.76
N GLY A 130 14.52 -11.02 -18.80
CA GLY A 130 14.84 -11.80 -20.01
C GLY A 130 16.06 -11.33 -20.80
N LEU A 131 16.69 -10.20 -20.42
CA LEU A 131 17.89 -9.68 -21.08
C LEU A 131 19.18 -10.23 -20.43
N PHE A 132 19.33 -11.53 -20.33
CA PHE A 132 20.40 -12.19 -19.57
C PHE A 132 21.82 -11.88 -20.06
N HIS A 133 21.99 -11.45 -21.33
CA HIS A 133 23.29 -11.14 -21.94
C HIS A 133 23.50 -9.64 -22.17
N LEU A 134 22.71 -8.79 -21.50
CA LEU A 134 22.85 -7.34 -21.60
C LEU A 134 24.16 -6.91 -20.93
N GLU A 135 25.08 -6.30 -21.68
CA GLU A 135 26.35 -5.79 -21.18
C GLU A 135 26.30 -4.27 -20.89
N TYR A 136 25.51 -3.52 -21.67
CA TYR A 136 25.44 -2.06 -21.60
C TYR A 136 24.00 -1.57 -21.55
N LEU A 137 23.66 -0.80 -20.52
CA LEU A 137 22.34 -0.18 -20.34
C LEU A 137 22.49 1.32 -20.05
N PHE A 138 21.98 2.16 -20.94
CA PHE A 138 22.00 3.61 -20.80
C PHE A 138 20.58 4.17 -20.78
N ILE A 139 20.20 4.84 -19.69
CA ILE A 139 18.87 5.44 -19.47
C ILE A 139 19.03 6.90 -19.03
N GLU A 140 19.91 7.61 -19.67
CA GLU A 140 20.28 8.97 -19.31
C GLU A 140 19.27 10.01 -19.80
N GLY A 141 19.22 11.17 -19.13
CA GLY A 141 18.41 12.31 -19.58
C GLY A 141 16.92 12.04 -19.61
N ASN A 142 16.41 11.25 -18.67
CA ASN A 142 15.00 11.00 -18.48
C ASN A 142 14.45 11.79 -17.26
N LYS A 143 13.26 11.44 -16.78
CA LYS A 143 12.62 12.05 -15.61
C LYS A 143 12.40 11.01 -14.51
N ILE A 144 13.30 10.02 -14.40
CA ILE A 144 13.14 8.91 -13.47
C ILE A 144 13.27 9.44 -12.04
N GLU A 145 12.22 9.29 -11.25
CA GLU A 145 12.16 9.64 -9.84
C GLU A 145 12.34 8.41 -8.95
N THR A 146 11.78 7.27 -9.39
CA THR A 146 11.77 6.02 -8.61
C THR A 146 12.18 4.83 -9.44
N ILE A 147 12.91 3.91 -8.81
CA ILE A 147 13.30 2.62 -9.39
C ILE A 147 12.94 1.53 -8.39
N SER A 148 12.25 0.50 -8.83
CA SER A 148 11.89 -0.64 -7.98
C SER A 148 13.11 -1.50 -7.65
N ARG A 149 13.09 -2.18 -6.49
CA ARG A 149 14.22 -2.97 -5.99
C ARG A 149 14.67 -4.05 -6.98
N ASN A 150 13.74 -4.71 -7.67
CA ASN A 150 14.02 -5.80 -8.62
C ASN A 150 14.06 -5.31 -10.07
N ALA A 151 14.24 -4.02 -10.33
CA ALA A 151 14.23 -3.45 -11.67
C ALA A 151 15.30 -4.05 -12.60
N PHE A 152 16.49 -4.34 -12.06
CA PHE A 152 17.64 -4.89 -12.78
C PHE A 152 17.87 -6.37 -12.50
N ARG A 153 16.87 -7.07 -11.92
CA ARG A 153 17.00 -8.49 -11.57
C ARG A 153 17.35 -9.35 -12.77
N GLY A 154 18.38 -10.20 -12.60
CA GLY A 154 18.84 -11.16 -13.61
C GLY A 154 19.78 -10.61 -14.68
N LEU A 155 20.21 -9.33 -14.60
CA LEU A 155 21.17 -8.74 -15.54
C LEU A 155 22.61 -9.04 -15.15
N ARG A 156 22.98 -10.30 -15.02
CA ARG A 156 24.30 -10.76 -14.51
C ARG A 156 25.48 -10.36 -15.37
N ASP A 157 25.27 -10.25 -16.68
CA ASP A 157 26.32 -9.88 -17.63
C ASP A 157 26.49 -8.35 -17.79
N LEU A 158 25.70 -7.55 -17.05
CA LEU A 158 25.72 -6.09 -17.17
C LEU A 158 27.03 -5.52 -16.62
N THR A 159 27.80 -4.89 -17.50
CA THR A 159 29.10 -4.28 -17.16
C THR A 159 29.02 -2.78 -16.98
N HIS A 160 28.13 -2.09 -17.70
CA HIS A 160 28.00 -0.65 -17.69
C HIS A 160 26.52 -0.25 -17.54
N LEU A 161 26.22 0.48 -16.48
CA LEU A 161 24.90 1.05 -16.21
C LEU A 161 25.01 2.56 -16.05
N SER A 162 24.29 3.31 -16.88
CA SER A 162 24.16 4.75 -16.70
C SER A 162 22.71 5.15 -16.45
N LEU A 163 22.51 5.81 -15.32
CA LEU A 163 21.26 6.43 -14.87
C LEU A 163 21.43 7.95 -14.74
N ALA A 164 22.45 8.52 -15.41
CA ALA A 164 22.80 9.93 -15.27
C ALA A 164 21.69 10.87 -15.75
N ASN A 165 21.68 12.08 -15.20
CA ASN A 165 20.76 13.16 -15.60
C ASN A 165 19.27 12.75 -15.51
N ASN A 166 18.87 12.18 -14.39
CA ASN A 166 17.50 11.86 -14.03
C ASN A 166 17.05 12.68 -12.81
N GLN A 167 15.98 12.27 -12.13
CA GLN A 167 15.43 12.94 -10.95
C GLN A 167 15.41 12.01 -9.73
N ILE A 168 16.30 11.02 -9.68
CA ILE A 168 16.36 10.00 -8.64
C ILE A 168 16.77 10.67 -7.32
N LYS A 169 15.92 10.50 -6.30
CA LYS A 169 16.16 11.01 -4.93
C LYS A 169 16.79 9.97 -4.01
N ALA A 170 16.42 8.71 -4.21
CA ALA A 170 16.94 7.57 -3.48
C ALA A 170 16.89 6.31 -4.35
N LEU A 171 17.74 5.35 -4.05
CA LEU A 171 17.71 4.02 -4.65
C LEU A 171 17.31 2.99 -3.60
N PRO A 172 16.52 1.98 -3.94
CA PRO A 172 16.22 0.86 -3.05
C PRO A 172 17.49 0.09 -2.70
N ARG A 173 17.57 -0.41 -1.47
CA ARG A 173 18.66 -1.30 -1.05
C ARG A 173 18.69 -2.56 -1.92
N ASP A 174 19.90 -3.08 -2.14
CA ASP A 174 20.17 -4.29 -2.91
C ASP A 174 19.75 -4.23 -4.39
N ILE A 175 19.48 -3.05 -4.94
CA ILE A 175 19.08 -2.87 -6.33
C ILE A 175 20.17 -3.38 -7.32
N PHE A 176 21.43 -3.43 -6.88
CA PHE A 176 22.58 -3.89 -7.68
C PHE A 176 23.02 -5.32 -7.32
N SER A 177 22.26 -6.06 -6.50
CA SER A 177 22.63 -7.39 -5.99
C SER A 177 22.85 -8.44 -7.09
N ASP A 178 22.12 -8.34 -8.20
CA ASP A 178 22.22 -9.28 -9.32
C ASP A 178 23.22 -8.84 -10.40
N LEU A 179 23.92 -7.71 -10.22
CA LEU A 179 24.84 -7.14 -11.20
C LEU A 179 26.27 -7.62 -10.96
N ASP A 180 26.49 -8.93 -11.03
CA ASP A 180 27.76 -9.59 -10.70
C ASP A 180 28.96 -9.11 -11.55
N SER A 181 28.69 -8.62 -12.77
CA SER A 181 29.71 -8.19 -13.74
C SER A 181 29.89 -6.68 -13.84
N LEU A 182 29.26 -5.90 -12.93
CA LEU A 182 29.24 -4.44 -13.04
C LEU A 182 30.65 -3.84 -12.86
N ILE A 183 31.09 -3.09 -13.88
CA ILE A 183 32.38 -2.39 -13.92
C ILE A 183 32.18 -0.89 -13.68
N GLU A 184 31.16 -0.31 -14.30
CA GLU A 184 30.91 1.13 -14.26
C GLU A 184 29.43 1.45 -13.99
N LEU A 185 29.20 2.34 -13.01
CA LEU A 185 27.89 2.88 -12.67
C LEU A 185 27.92 4.41 -12.69
N ASP A 186 27.12 5.02 -13.56
CA ASP A 186 26.98 6.48 -13.62
C ASP A 186 25.66 6.95 -13.03
N LEU A 187 25.75 7.72 -11.92
CA LEU A 187 24.64 8.30 -11.17
C LEU A 187 24.63 9.83 -11.18
N ARG A 188 25.51 10.48 -11.93
CA ARG A 188 25.65 11.95 -11.97
C ARG A 188 24.36 12.64 -12.40
N GLY A 189 24.16 13.88 -11.94
CA GLY A 189 23.03 14.70 -12.38
C GLY A 189 21.67 14.23 -11.87
N ASN A 190 21.62 13.47 -10.78
CA ASN A 190 20.40 13.09 -10.06
C ASN A 190 20.17 14.01 -8.85
N LYS A 191 19.05 13.80 -8.14
CA LYS A 191 18.61 14.62 -7.01
C LYS A 191 18.70 13.87 -5.69
N PHE A 192 19.83 13.25 -5.39
CA PHE A 192 19.98 12.39 -4.22
C PHE A 192 19.78 13.16 -2.91
N GLU A 193 18.91 12.63 -2.05
CA GLU A 193 18.78 13.01 -0.66
C GLU A 193 19.74 12.15 0.17
N CYS A 194 20.80 12.78 0.72
CA CYS A 194 21.84 12.08 1.47
C CYS A 194 21.46 12.01 2.96
N ASP A 195 20.31 11.45 3.23
CA ASP A 195 19.84 11.08 4.56
C ASP A 195 20.23 9.64 4.90
N CYS A 196 19.74 9.14 6.02
CA CYS A 196 19.92 7.75 6.43
C CYS A 196 19.60 6.71 5.36
N LYS A 197 18.64 6.99 4.46
CA LYS A 197 18.28 6.06 3.39
C LYS A 197 19.35 5.92 2.32
N ALA A 198 20.26 6.88 2.22
CA ALA A 198 21.39 6.82 1.29
C ALA A 198 22.60 6.09 1.89
N LYS A 199 22.59 5.75 3.19
CA LYS A 199 23.75 5.13 3.86
C LYS A 199 24.14 3.79 3.25
N TRP A 200 23.16 2.95 2.87
CA TRP A 200 23.45 1.69 2.20
C TRP A 200 24.20 1.90 0.87
N LEU A 201 23.83 2.95 0.11
CA LEU A 201 24.51 3.29 -1.14
C LEU A 201 25.93 3.77 -0.88
N PHE A 202 26.14 4.59 0.15
CA PHE A 202 27.47 5.00 0.60
C PHE A 202 28.34 3.79 0.97
N LEU A 203 27.83 2.86 1.78
CA LEU A 203 28.53 1.64 2.16
C LEU A 203 28.82 0.76 0.93
N TRP A 204 27.84 0.57 0.05
CA TRP A 204 28.01 -0.21 -1.16
C TRP A 204 29.09 0.39 -2.09
N ILE A 205 29.12 1.72 -2.27
CA ILE A 205 30.16 2.42 -3.04
C ILE A 205 31.55 2.21 -2.44
N LYS A 206 31.67 2.14 -1.12
CA LYS A 206 32.95 1.88 -0.44
C LYS A 206 33.42 0.44 -0.57
N MET A 207 32.53 -0.50 -0.77
CA MET A 207 32.82 -1.95 -0.79
C MET A 207 32.87 -2.54 -2.19
N THR A 208 32.23 -1.91 -3.17
CA THR A 208 32.19 -2.43 -4.56
C THR A 208 33.53 -2.26 -5.25
N ASN A 209 33.84 -3.20 -6.16
CA ASN A 209 34.96 -3.10 -7.10
C ASN A 209 34.62 -2.28 -8.35
N SER A 210 33.34 -1.89 -8.50
CA SER A 210 32.89 -1.11 -9.65
C SER A 210 33.32 0.35 -9.53
N THR A 211 33.62 0.99 -10.63
CA THR A 211 33.82 2.43 -10.71
C THR A 211 32.47 3.12 -10.65
N VAL A 212 32.22 3.87 -9.59
CA VAL A 212 30.99 4.65 -9.43
C VAL A 212 31.30 6.12 -9.60
N SER A 213 30.52 6.81 -10.45
CA SER A 213 30.65 8.25 -10.64
C SER A 213 30.30 9.01 -9.36
N GLU A 214 30.83 10.23 -9.24
CA GLU A 214 30.60 11.07 -8.08
C GLU A 214 29.11 11.38 -7.88
N VAL A 215 28.56 11.07 -6.71
CA VAL A 215 27.18 11.34 -6.32
C VAL A 215 27.11 12.61 -5.49
N LEU A 216 26.38 13.62 -5.97
CA LEU A 216 26.14 14.88 -5.27
C LEU A 216 24.79 14.86 -4.55
N CYS A 217 24.77 15.40 -3.33
CA CYS A 217 23.58 15.53 -2.51
C CYS A 217 22.81 16.81 -2.84
N VAL A 218 21.49 16.72 -2.97
CA VAL A 218 20.59 17.88 -3.13
C VAL A 218 19.90 18.21 -1.81
N GLY A 219 19.83 17.27 -0.90
CA GLY A 219 19.28 17.41 0.45
C GLY A 219 19.86 16.38 1.40
N PRO A 220 19.57 16.51 2.69
CA PRO A 220 18.99 17.68 3.39
C PRO A 220 19.87 18.94 3.27
N ALA A 221 19.36 20.11 3.70
CA ALA A 221 20.01 21.40 3.47
C ALA A 221 21.46 21.47 3.97
N GLU A 222 21.79 20.76 5.04
CA GLU A 222 23.13 20.65 5.63
C GLU A 222 24.14 19.91 4.73
N PHE A 223 23.64 19.06 3.81
CA PHE A 223 24.47 18.27 2.89
C PHE A 223 24.33 18.72 1.43
N GLN A 224 23.59 19.79 1.18
CA GLN A 224 23.41 20.31 -0.18
C GLN A 224 24.76 20.58 -0.85
N ASP A 225 24.91 20.15 -2.10
CA ASP A 225 26.11 20.25 -2.93
C ASP A 225 27.37 19.52 -2.41
N LYS A 226 27.25 18.77 -1.30
CA LYS A 226 28.32 17.89 -0.83
C LYS A 226 28.29 16.56 -1.59
N LYS A 227 29.43 15.89 -1.63
CA LYS A 227 29.50 14.51 -2.13
C LYS A 227 28.92 13.56 -1.10
N LEU A 228 28.26 12.50 -1.55
CA LEU A 228 27.72 11.46 -0.68
C LEU A 228 28.78 10.93 0.30
N ASN A 229 30.02 10.77 -0.16
CA ASN A 229 31.15 10.30 0.64
C ASN A 229 31.61 11.28 1.73
N ASP A 230 31.23 12.53 1.65
CA ASP A 230 31.57 13.60 2.59
C ASP A 230 30.37 13.94 3.49
N ALA A 231 29.16 13.56 3.07
CA ALA A 231 27.91 13.80 3.79
C ALA A 231 27.61 12.70 4.83
N LEU A 232 27.99 11.46 4.57
CA LEU A 232 27.70 10.30 5.42
C LEU A 232 28.96 9.66 5.98
N SER A 233 28.85 9.10 7.19
CA SER A 233 29.92 8.36 7.87
C SER A 233 29.50 6.92 8.20
N PHE A 234 30.46 6.08 8.58
CA PHE A 234 30.19 4.72 9.04
C PHE A 234 29.44 4.67 10.37
N ASP A 235 29.62 5.69 11.22
CA ASP A 235 29.11 5.73 12.59
C ASP A 235 27.65 6.21 12.71
N ASP A 236 27.05 6.71 11.61
CA ASP A 236 25.65 7.13 11.62
C ASP A 236 24.73 5.91 11.79
N GLU A 237 24.01 5.81 12.89
CA GLU A 237 22.96 4.80 13.08
C GLU A 237 21.71 5.19 12.28
N CYS A 238 21.36 4.35 11.33
CA CYS A 238 20.21 4.60 10.47
C CYS A 238 19.23 3.44 10.52
N THR A 239 18.20 3.59 11.29
CA THR A 239 17.10 2.63 11.31
C THR A 239 15.85 3.20 10.63
N THR A 240 15.14 2.37 9.89
CA THR A 240 13.79 2.65 9.38
C THR A 240 12.88 1.49 9.74
N THR A 241 11.59 1.67 9.50
CA THR A 241 10.63 0.59 9.68
C THR A 241 10.09 0.14 8.32
N ASP A 242 9.63 -1.08 8.24
CA ASP A 242 8.94 -1.60 7.05
C ASP A 242 7.85 -2.61 7.45
N PHE A 243 6.92 -2.87 6.53
CA PHE A 243 5.90 -3.92 6.65
C PHE A 243 6.23 -5.04 5.68
N VAL A 244 6.52 -6.23 6.19
CA VAL A 244 6.80 -7.41 5.37
C VAL A 244 5.70 -8.44 5.54
N VAL A 245 5.39 -9.19 4.49
CA VAL A 245 4.39 -10.28 4.60
C VAL A 245 4.94 -11.35 5.52
N HIS A 246 4.26 -11.57 6.65
CA HIS A 246 4.57 -12.61 7.62
C HIS A 246 3.84 -13.91 7.31
N GLN A 247 2.52 -13.81 7.09
CA GLN A 247 1.67 -14.98 6.85
C GLN A 247 0.54 -14.64 5.89
N ILE A 248 0.18 -15.59 5.03
CA ILE A 248 -0.99 -15.50 4.14
C ILE A 248 -1.96 -16.58 4.55
N LEU A 249 -3.18 -16.18 4.90
CA LEU A 249 -4.26 -17.09 5.21
C LEU A 249 -5.08 -17.33 3.93
N PRO A 250 -5.23 -18.57 3.45
CA PRO A 250 -5.75 -18.86 2.11
C PRO A 250 -7.28 -18.76 2.01
N TYR A 251 -7.88 -17.77 2.67
CA TYR A 251 -9.32 -17.54 2.67
C TYR A 251 -9.66 -16.05 2.72
N GLN A 252 -10.88 -15.76 2.26
CA GLN A 252 -11.47 -14.42 2.25
C GLN A 252 -11.95 -14.03 3.65
N SER A 253 -11.92 -12.74 3.94
CA SER A 253 -12.43 -12.18 5.19
C SER A 253 -12.98 -10.76 5.00
N VAL A 254 -13.85 -10.34 5.92
CA VAL A 254 -14.48 -9.01 5.86
C VAL A 254 -14.29 -8.20 7.14
N SER A 255 -14.11 -8.86 8.27
CA SER A 255 -13.86 -8.21 9.56
C SER A 255 -12.79 -8.99 10.31
N ILE A 256 -11.92 -8.28 10.99
CA ILE A 256 -10.87 -8.85 11.83
C ILE A 256 -10.87 -8.07 13.15
N ASP A 257 -10.93 -8.77 14.25
CA ASP A 257 -10.80 -8.23 15.59
C ASP A 257 -9.73 -8.97 16.38
N THR A 258 -9.01 -8.29 17.24
CA THR A 258 -7.95 -8.87 18.08
C THR A 258 -8.29 -8.71 19.54
N PHE A 259 -8.04 -9.75 20.33
CA PHE A 259 -8.26 -9.71 21.76
C PHE A 259 -7.20 -10.52 22.52
N ASN A 260 -6.98 -10.13 23.77
CA ASN A 260 -6.06 -10.83 24.67
C ASN A 260 -6.87 -11.59 25.73
N SER A 261 -6.46 -12.82 25.98
CA SER A 261 -7.01 -13.63 27.06
C SER A 261 -5.90 -14.48 27.68
N LYS A 262 -5.78 -14.48 29.00
CA LYS A 262 -4.76 -15.29 29.74
C LYS A 262 -3.33 -15.10 29.23
N ASN A 263 -2.94 -13.89 28.87
CA ASN A 263 -1.66 -13.49 28.29
C ASN A 263 -1.39 -13.96 26.84
N ASP A 264 -2.34 -14.60 26.19
CA ASP A 264 -2.26 -14.98 24.79
C ASP A 264 -3.05 -14.02 23.90
N VAL A 265 -2.64 -13.92 22.65
CA VAL A 265 -3.27 -13.11 21.62
C VAL A 265 -4.12 -13.98 20.71
N TYR A 266 -5.36 -13.56 20.56
CA TYR A 266 -6.34 -14.19 19.67
C TYR A 266 -6.82 -13.22 18.60
N VAL A 267 -7.23 -13.78 17.46
CA VAL A 267 -7.77 -13.01 16.33
C VAL A 267 -9.07 -13.65 15.86
N ALA A 268 -10.16 -12.91 15.90
CA ALA A 268 -11.47 -13.32 15.38
C ALA A 268 -11.65 -12.78 13.96
N ILE A 269 -11.92 -13.65 13.01
CA ILE A 269 -12.00 -13.33 11.57
C ILE A 269 -13.36 -13.75 11.03
N ALA A 270 -14.13 -12.78 10.54
CA ALA A 270 -15.42 -13.04 9.89
C ALA A 270 -15.22 -13.45 8.43
N GLN A 271 -15.73 -14.63 8.08
CA GLN A 271 -15.60 -15.27 6.76
C GLN A 271 -16.98 -15.59 6.17
N PRO A 272 -17.65 -14.66 5.48
CA PRO A 272 -19.02 -14.88 4.96
C PRO A 272 -19.11 -16.05 3.99
N SER A 273 -18.10 -16.24 3.14
CA SER A 273 -18.06 -17.31 2.13
C SER A 273 -17.83 -18.70 2.72
N MET A 274 -17.21 -18.77 3.91
CA MET A 274 -16.94 -20.01 4.64
C MET A 274 -17.99 -20.26 5.74
N GLU A 275 -18.96 -19.36 5.88
CA GLU A 275 -20.03 -19.40 6.87
C GLU A 275 -19.52 -19.57 8.30
N ASN A 276 -18.40 -18.93 8.63
CA ASN A 276 -17.81 -19.02 9.96
C ASN A 276 -17.18 -17.71 10.46
N CYS A 277 -17.02 -17.64 11.77
CA CYS A 277 -16.08 -16.78 12.47
C CYS A 277 -14.93 -17.66 12.95
N MET A 278 -13.78 -17.52 12.32
CA MET A 278 -12.57 -18.25 12.68
C MET A 278 -11.87 -17.51 13.81
N VAL A 279 -11.49 -18.25 14.84
CA VAL A 279 -10.64 -17.74 15.92
C VAL A 279 -9.25 -18.33 15.74
N LEU A 280 -8.25 -17.47 15.63
CA LEU A 280 -6.84 -17.85 15.62
C LEU A 280 -6.22 -17.55 16.97
N GLU A 281 -5.16 -18.29 17.33
CA GLU A 281 -4.26 -18.01 18.44
C GLU A 281 -2.83 -17.82 17.95
N TRP A 282 -2.04 -17.05 18.67
CA TRP A 282 -0.62 -16.94 18.42
C TRP A 282 0.12 -18.17 18.94
N ASP A 283 0.87 -18.85 18.07
CA ASP A 283 1.75 -19.96 18.47
C ASP A 283 3.15 -19.42 18.81
N HIS A 284 3.50 -19.45 20.08
CA HIS A 284 4.79 -18.96 20.58
C HIS A 284 6.00 -19.81 20.14
N ILE A 285 5.77 -21.02 19.64
CA ILE A 285 6.83 -21.93 19.15
C ILE A 285 7.04 -21.73 17.66
N GLU A 286 5.98 -21.90 16.88
CA GLU A 286 6.02 -21.79 15.41
C GLU A 286 6.06 -20.34 14.94
N LYS A 287 5.79 -19.38 15.85
CA LYS A 287 5.77 -17.94 15.57
C LYS A 287 4.82 -17.57 14.42
N ASN A 288 3.65 -18.17 14.41
CA ASN A 288 2.58 -17.91 13.45
C ASN A 288 1.21 -17.92 14.13
N PHE A 289 0.18 -17.46 13.41
CA PHE A 289 -1.20 -17.54 13.84
C PHE A 289 -1.82 -18.85 13.33
N ARG A 290 -2.31 -19.69 14.25
CA ARG A 290 -2.95 -20.98 13.94
C ARG A 290 -4.42 -20.99 14.31
N SER A 291 -5.19 -21.87 13.69
CA SER A 291 -6.60 -22.04 13.99
C SER A 291 -6.80 -22.58 15.41
N TYR A 292 -7.61 -21.88 16.18
CA TYR A 292 -7.98 -22.24 17.55
C TYR A 292 -9.39 -22.81 17.62
N ASP A 293 -10.40 -22.06 17.12
CA ASP A 293 -11.79 -22.48 17.11
C ASP A 293 -12.53 -21.91 15.90
N ASN A 294 -13.70 -22.48 15.59
CA ASN A 294 -14.55 -22.10 14.47
C ASN A 294 -15.99 -21.97 14.92
N ILE A 295 -16.53 -20.77 14.88
CA ILE A 295 -17.93 -20.49 15.19
C ILE A 295 -18.71 -20.47 13.87
N THR A 296 -19.61 -21.42 13.66
CA THR A 296 -20.41 -21.53 12.43
C THR A 296 -21.62 -20.57 12.44
N GLY A 297 -21.96 -20.02 11.28
CA GLY A 297 -23.11 -19.12 11.10
C GLY A 297 -23.31 -18.73 9.64
N GLN A 298 -24.43 -18.06 9.32
CA GLN A 298 -24.83 -17.76 7.95
C GLN A 298 -24.45 -16.33 7.53
N SER A 299 -23.54 -16.20 6.55
CA SER A 299 -23.05 -14.92 6.05
C SER A 299 -22.57 -14.00 7.18
N ILE A 300 -21.62 -14.48 7.96
CA ILE A 300 -21.03 -13.74 9.08
C ILE A 300 -20.26 -12.55 8.54
N VAL A 301 -20.62 -11.35 8.99
CA VAL A 301 -20.06 -10.08 8.55
C VAL A 301 -19.22 -9.38 9.61
N GLY A 302 -19.36 -9.76 10.87
CA GLY A 302 -18.59 -9.22 11.98
C GLY A 302 -18.42 -10.23 13.10
N CYS A 303 -17.22 -10.25 13.68
CA CYS A 303 -16.91 -10.97 14.91
C CYS A 303 -16.18 -9.99 15.83
N LYS A 304 -16.76 -9.69 16.98
CA LYS A 304 -16.18 -8.78 17.98
C LYS A 304 -16.07 -9.48 19.32
N ALA A 305 -14.87 -9.52 19.86
CA ALA A 305 -14.63 -10.13 21.15
C ALA A 305 -14.91 -9.14 22.29
N ILE A 306 -15.48 -9.62 23.36
CA ILE A 306 -15.77 -8.87 24.59
C ILE A 306 -15.19 -9.63 25.78
N LEU A 307 -14.33 -8.97 26.54
CA LEU A 307 -13.78 -9.53 27.78
C LEU A 307 -14.51 -8.91 28.98
N ILE A 308 -15.14 -9.76 29.80
CA ILE A 308 -15.83 -9.36 31.02
C ILE A 308 -15.40 -10.30 32.15
N GLU A 309 -14.78 -9.78 33.21
CA GLU A 309 -14.38 -10.57 34.39
C GLU A 309 -13.64 -11.87 34.02
N ASP A 310 -12.64 -11.77 33.17
CA ASP A 310 -11.85 -12.88 32.62
C ASP A 310 -12.64 -13.90 31.75
N GLN A 311 -13.90 -13.64 31.46
CA GLN A 311 -14.69 -14.41 30.51
C GLN A 311 -14.69 -13.76 29.12
N VAL A 312 -14.42 -14.57 28.11
CA VAL A 312 -14.43 -14.14 26.72
C VAL A 312 -15.79 -14.43 26.08
N PHE A 313 -16.39 -13.41 25.51
CA PHE A 313 -17.56 -13.50 24.65
C PHE A 313 -17.19 -13.06 23.24
N VAL A 314 -17.86 -13.60 22.22
CA VAL A 314 -17.76 -13.17 20.84
C VAL A 314 -19.15 -12.84 20.31
N VAL A 315 -19.35 -11.58 19.92
CA VAL A 315 -20.55 -11.16 19.20
C VAL A 315 -20.37 -11.48 17.74
N VAL A 316 -21.22 -12.33 17.20
CA VAL A 316 -21.20 -12.76 15.80
C VAL A 316 -22.37 -12.12 15.08
N ALA A 317 -22.08 -11.16 14.23
CA ALA A 317 -23.05 -10.47 13.39
C ALA A 317 -23.24 -11.19 12.06
N GLN A 318 -24.49 -11.50 11.71
CA GLN A 318 -24.85 -12.27 10.51
C GLN A 318 -25.95 -11.56 9.71
N LEU A 319 -25.91 -11.74 8.38
CA LEU A 319 -26.95 -11.24 7.49
C LEU A 319 -28.20 -12.13 7.49
N PHE A 320 -28.04 -13.40 7.80
CA PHE A 320 -29.15 -14.37 7.83
C PHE A 320 -29.13 -15.16 9.14
N GLY A 321 -30.30 -15.57 9.59
CA GLY A 321 -30.44 -16.37 10.81
C GLY A 321 -30.33 -15.60 12.13
N GLY A 322 -30.14 -14.27 12.08
CA GLY A 322 -29.95 -13.41 13.26
C GLY A 322 -28.52 -13.44 13.80
N SER A 323 -28.18 -12.44 14.60
CA SER A 323 -26.87 -12.34 15.24
C SER A 323 -26.88 -13.04 16.60
N HIS A 324 -25.73 -13.52 17.04
CA HIS A 324 -25.60 -14.32 18.26
C HIS A 324 -24.40 -13.88 19.09
N ILE A 325 -24.45 -14.17 20.38
CA ILE A 325 -23.32 -14.06 21.30
C ILE A 325 -22.87 -15.45 21.69
N TYR A 326 -21.59 -15.72 21.55
CA TYR A 326 -20.95 -16.94 21.99
C TYR A 326 -20.09 -16.67 23.20
N LYS A 327 -19.98 -17.63 24.12
CA LYS A 327 -19.15 -17.57 25.31
C LYS A 327 -18.10 -18.67 25.23
N TYR A 328 -16.88 -18.37 25.60
CA TYR A 328 -15.84 -19.39 25.72
C TYR A 328 -16.07 -20.25 26.96
N GLU A 329 -16.15 -21.58 26.75
CA GLU A 329 -16.29 -22.56 27.81
C GLU A 329 -14.99 -23.37 27.96
N GLU A 330 -14.31 -23.21 29.09
CA GLU A 330 -13.01 -23.83 29.35
C GLU A 330 -13.08 -25.38 29.36
N SER A 331 -14.18 -25.94 29.86
CA SER A 331 -14.37 -27.39 29.91
C SER A 331 -14.37 -28.05 28.54
N TRP A 332 -14.75 -27.32 27.51
CA TRP A 332 -14.84 -27.81 26.13
C TRP A 332 -13.77 -27.18 25.22
N THR A 333 -13.04 -26.21 25.73
CA THR A 333 -12.05 -25.42 24.97
C THR A 333 -12.63 -24.85 23.66
N LYS A 334 -13.88 -24.39 23.72
CA LYS A 334 -14.64 -23.90 22.55
C LYS A 334 -15.59 -22.77 22.92
N PHE A 335 -15.93 -22.01 21.88
CA PHE A 335 -17.03 -21.06 21.96
C PHE A 335 -18.38 -21.77 21.80
N VAL A 336 -19.27 -21.60 22.77
CA VAL A 336 -20.62 -22.13 22.73
C VAL A 336 -21.64 -21.00 22.68
N LYS A 337 -22.73 -21.22 21.98
CA LYS A 337 -23.80 -20.22 21.87
C LYS A 337 -24.34 -19.87 23.25
N PHE A 338 -24.29 -18.60 23.58
CA PHE A 338 -24.71 -18.07 24.87
C PHE A 338 -26.06 -17.36 24.79
N GLN A 339 -26.26 -16.51 23.77
CA GLN A 339 -27.45 -15.67 23.66
C GLN A 339 -27.76 -15.33 22.20
N ASP A 340 -29.05 -15.20 21.90
CA ASP A 340 -29.56 -14.66 20.63
C ASP A 340 -29.74 -13.14 20.72
N ILE A 341 -29.43 -12.44 19.64
CA ILE A 341 -29.74 -11.02 19.45
C ILE A 341 -31.03 -10.92 18.65
N GLU A 342 -31.97 -10.10 19.09
CA GLU A 342 -33.29 -9.97 18.47
C GLU A 342 -33.22 -9.56 16.98
N VAL A 343 -33.63 -10.46 16.09
CA VAL A 343 -33.66 -10.25 14.62
C VAL A 343 -34.55 -9.08 14.21
N SER A 344 -35.62 -8.82 15.00
CA SER A 344 -36.54 -7.70 14.74
C SER A 344 -35.87 -6.31 14.85
N ARG A 345 -34.73 -6.22 15.49
CA ARG A 345 -33.99 -4.97 15.69
C ARG A 345 -32.81 -4.83 14.76
N ILE A 346 -32.04 -5.90 14.58
CA ILE A 346 -30.81 -5.92 13.77
C ILE A 346 -31.04 -6.82 12.56
N SER A 347 -31.15 -6.20 11.40
CA SER A 347 -31.44 -6.91 10.14
C SER A 347 -30.25 -6.96 9.18
N LYS A 348 -29.49 -5.86 9.07
CA LYS A 348 -28.25 -5.79 8.27
C LYS A 348 -27.13 -5.19 9.11
N PRO A 349 -26.57 -5.97 10.04
CA PRO A 349 -25.46 -5.50 10.86
C PRO A 349 -24.27 -5.16 9.98
N ASN A 350 -23.59 -4.09 10.31
CA ASN A 350 -22.48 -3.57 9.54
C ASN A 350 -21.21 -3.40 10.37
N ASP A 351 -21.35 -2.85 11.56
CA ASP A 351 -20.26 -2.66 12.50
C ASP A 351 -20.69 -3.00 13.94
N ILE A 352 -19.72 -3.38 14.76
CA ILE A 352 -19.89 -3.66 16.17
C ILE A 352 -18.84 -2.88 16.94
N GLU A 353 -19.26 -1.92 17.76
CA GLU A 353 -18.36 -1.16 18.60
C GLU A 353 -18.58 -1.48 20.08
N LEU A 354 -17.47 -1.77 20.78
CA LEU A 354 -17.43 -2.08 22.21
C LEU A 354 -16.96 -0.88 23.01
N PHE A 355 -17.62 -0.57 24.11
CA PHE A 355 -17.21 0.51 24.99
C PHE A 355 -17.62 0.29 26.45
N GLN A 356 -16.99 1.07 27.35
CA GLN A 356 -17.29 1.08 28.77
C GLN A 356 -17.58 2.50 29.23
N ILE A 357 -18.61 2.65 30.04
CA ILE A 357 -18.95 3.89 30.72
C ILE A 357 -19.17 3.58 32.20
N GLU A 358 -18.43 4.24 33.09
CA GLU A 358 -18.54 4.06 34.56
C GLU A 358 -18.45 2.57 34.98
N SER A 359 -17.49 1.82 34.39
CA SER A 359 -17.29 0.37 34.61
C SER A 359 -18.42 -0.54 34.11
N GLU A 360 -19.41 -0.01 33.44
CA GLU A 360 -20.46 -0.80 32.79
C GLU A 360 -20.06 -1.10 31.34
N THR A 361 -20.25 -2.34 30.89
CA THR A 361 -19.89 -2.78 29.55
C THR A 361 -21.07 -2.70 28.60
N PHE A 362 -20.84 -2.09 27.47
CA PHE A 362 -21.81 -1.90 26.39
C PHE A 362 -21.18 -2.31 25.05
N PHE A 363 -22.04 -2.72 24.13
CA PHE A 363 -21.69 -2.70 22.72
C PHE A 363 -22.84 -2.13 21.89
N VAL A 364 -22.53 -1.59 20.73
CA VAL A 364 -23.53 -1.14 19.75
C VAL A 364 -23.35 -1.92 18.45
N ILE A 365 -24.46 -2.25 17.81
CA ILE A 365 -24.47 -2.78 16.44
C ILE A 365 -25.07 -1.72 15.54
N ALA A 366 -24.27 -1.23 14.58
CA ALA A 366 -24.74 -0.37 13.52
C ALA A 366 -25.52 -1.18 12.49
N ASP A 367 -26.76 -0.78 12.17
CA ASP A 367 -27.61 -1.46 11.19
C ASP A 367 -27.82 -0.60 9.96
N SER A 368 -27.46 -1.15 8.79
CA SER A 368 -27.56 -0.46 7.49
C SER A 368 -28.88 -0.71 6.74
N SER A 369 -29.83 -1.43 7.33
CA SER A 369 -31.12 -1.71 6.71
C SER A 369 -32.07 -0.51 6.78
N LYS A 370 -33.11 -0.53 5.92
CA LYS A 370 -34.15 0.52 5.95
C LYS A 370 -35.07 0.46 7.17
N ALA A 371 -35.18 -0.70 7.80
CA ALA A 371 -36.08 -0.94 8.92
C ALA A 371 -35.33 -1.37 10.20
N GLY A 372 -34.00 -1.39 10.17
CA GLY A 372 -33.18 -1.75 11.30
C GLY A 372 -33.00 -0.57 12.26
N LEU A 373 -32.64 -0.93 13.46
CA LEU A 373 -32.39 0.02 14.55
C LEU A 373 -30.97 -0.19 15.05
N THR A 374 -30.09 0.78 14.79
CA THR A 374 -28.80 0.82 15.49
C THR A 374 -29.05 0.77 16.99
N THR A 375 -28.62 -0.29 17.65
CA THR A 375 -29.02 -0.59 19.03
C THR A 375 -27.80 -0.81 19.91
N ILE A 376 -27.82 -0.14 21.08
CA ILE A 376 -26.87 -0.36 22.16
C ILE A 376 -27.39 -1.49 23.05
N TYR A 377 -26.51 -2.42 23.36
CA TYR A 377 -26.71 -3.50 24.32
C TYR A 377 -25.86 -3.27 25.56
N LYS A 378 -26.39 -3.63 26.72
CA LYS A 378 -25.72 -3.48 28.00
C LYS A 378 -25.62 -4.82 28.73
N TRP A 379 -24.49 -5.08 29.37
CA TRP A 379 -24.29 -6.23 30.24
C TRP A 379 -24.99 -6.07 31.59
N ASN A 380 -25.63 -7.16 32.09
CA ASN A 380 -26.33 -7.17 33.39
C ASN A 380 -25.93 -8.37 34.28
N ASN A 381 -24.73 -8.91 34.13
CA ASN A 381 -24.19 -10.09 34.83
C ASN A 381 -24.83 -11.44 34.45
N LYS A 382 -25.88 -11.45 33.63
CA LYS A 382 -26.55 -12.66 33.14
C LYS A 382 -26.60 -12.75 31.63
N GLY A 383 -26.45 -11.61 30.96
CA GLY A 383 -26.48 -11.50 29.51
C GLY A 383 -26.54 -10.03 29.09
N PHE A 384 -26.61 -9.83 27.79
CA PHE A 384 -26.77 -8.53 27.18
C PHE A 384 -28.24 -8.27 26.85
N TYR A 385 -28.73 -7.11 27.20
CA TYR A 385 -30.09 -6.68 26.85
C TYR A 385 -30.06 -5.40 26.04
N SER A 386 -31.07 -5.20 25.19
CA SER A 386 -31.19 -3.98 24.40
C SER A 386 -31.43 -2.79 25.35
N TYR A 387 -30.55 -1.82 25.31
CA TYR A 387 -30.51 -0.70 26.23
C TYR A 387 -31.09 0.57 25.62
N GLN A 388 -30.65 0.92 24.43
CA GLN A 388 -31.09 2.09 23.69
C GLN A 388 -31.02 1.85 22.18
N SER A 389 -32.11 2.18 21.47
CA SER A 389 -32.08 2.33 20.01
C SER A 389 -31.76 3.78 19.67
N LEU A 390 -30.86 4.00 18.74
CA LEU A 390 -30.29 5.31 18.44
C LEU A 390 -30.95 5.97 17.24
N HIS A 391 -30.94 5.27 16.12
CA HIS A 391 -31.40 5.78 14.85
C HIS A 391 -32.43 4.85 14.21
N GLU A 392 -33.53 5.44 13.76
CA GLU A 392 -34.49 4.80 12.88
C GLU A 392 -34.30 5.33 11.46
N TRP A 393 -34.15 4.43 10.44
CA TRP A 393 -34.15 4.77 9.02
C TRP A 393 -32.90 5.46 8.47
N PHE A 394 -31.80 5.54 9.22
CA PHE A 394 -30.59 6.26 8.80
C PHE A 394 -29.54 5.38 8.08
N ARG A 395 -29.67 4.07 8.05
CA ARG A 395 -28.75 3.14 7.42
C ARG A 395 -27.31 3.32 7.91
N ASP A 396 -27.15 3.20 9.21
CA ASP A 396 -25.84 3.39 9.83
C ASP A 396 -24.85 2.33 9.37
N THR A 397 -23.68 2.77 8.95
CA THR A 397 -22.62 1.91 8.43
C THR A 397 -21.53 1.64 9.44
N ASP A 398 -21.36 2.52 10.43
CA ASP A 398 -20.31 2.42 11.43
C ASP A 398 -20.70 3.18 12.70
N ALA A 399 -20.18 2.72 13.82
CA ALA A 399 -20.32 3.36 15.12
C ALA A 399 -18.95 3.43 15.78
N GLU A 400 -18.55 4.60 16.24
CA GLU A 400 -17.27 4.83 16.90
C GLU A 400 -17.46 5.48 18.25
N PHE A 401 -16.97 4.82 19.31
CA PHE A 401 -16.97 5.38 20.66
C PHE A 401 -15.71 6.20 20.91
N VAL A 402 -15.87 7.42 21.43
CA VAL A 402 -14.76 8.33 21.68
C VAL A 402 -14.98 9.18 22.93
N ASP A 403 -13.94 9.37 23.72
CA ASP A 403 -13.91 10.37 24.77
C ASP A 403 -13.43 11.72 24.20
N ILE A 404 -14.28 12.72 24.29
CA ILE A 404 -13.98 14.10 23.90
C ILE A 404 -14.05 14.96 25.14
N ASP A 405 -12.94 15.55 25.55
CA ASP A 405 -12.81 16.45 26.70
C ASP A 405 -13.39 15.86 28.00
N GLY A 406 -13.13 14.56 28.25
CA GLY A 406 -13.59 13.83 29.45
C GLY A 406 -15.07 13.47 29.45
N LYS A 407 -15.74 13.52 28.30
CA LYS A 407 -17.11 13.10 28.11
C LYS A 407 -17.23 12.01 27.06
N SER A 408 -18.04 11.01 27.32
CA SER A 408 -18.26 9.89 26.40
C SER A 408 -19.18 10.31 25.26
N HIS A 409 -18.73 10.04 24.04
CA HIS A 409 -19.49 10.31 22.82
C HIS A 409 -19.55 9.04 21.96
N LEU A 410 -20.55 8.98 21.10
CA LEU A 410 -20.69 7.96 20.06
C LEU A 410 -20.91 8.68 18.73
N ILE A 411 -20.08 8.39 17.74
CA ILE A 411 -20.21 8.92 16.39
C ILE A 411 -20.87 7.84 15.53
N LEU A 412 -21.96 8.18 14.87
CA LEU A 412 -22.62 7.30 13.89
C LEU A 412 -22.37 7.83 12.50
N SER A 413 -21.95 6.98 11.59
CA SER A 413 -21.79 7.31 10.18
C SER A 413 -22.79 6.58 9.29
N SER A 414 -23.19 7.23 8.21
CA SER A 414 -24.12 6.72 7.22
C SER A 414 -23.75 7.25 5.84
N ARG A 415 -23.96 6.44 4.81
CA ARG A 415 -23.77 6.90 3.43
C ARG A 415 -24.85 7.89 2.96
N SER A 416 -25.96 7.91 3.61
CA SER A 416 -27.13 8.71 3.22
C SER A 416 -27.26 10.04 3.99
N GLN A 417 -26.45 10.24 5.01
CA GLN A 417 -26.47 11.43 5.86
C GLN A 417 -25.09 11.79 6.38
N ILE A 418 -24.94 13.02 6.87
CA ILE A 418 -23.73 13.46 7.55
C ILE A 418 -23.57 12.72 8.89
N PRO A 419 -22.32 12.44 9.33
CA PRO A 419 -22.08 11.78 10.62
C PRO A 419 -22.59 12.61 11.78
N ILE A 420 -23.27 11.95 12.70
CA ILE A 420 -23.83 12.55 13.91
C ILE A 420 -22.99 12.16 15.13
N ILE A 421 -22.78 13.12 16.02
CA ILE A 421 -22.11 12.93 17.31
C ILE A 421 -23.16 12.96 18.41
N LEU A 422 -23.30 11.86 19.12
CA LEU A 422 -24.15 11.72 20.28
C LEU A 422 -23.29 11.84 21.53
N GLN A 423 -23.82 12.52 22.58
CA GLN A 423 -23.15 12.66 23.88
C GLN A 423 -23.89 11.88 24.95
N TRP A 424 -23.13 11.19 25.80
CA TRP A 424 -23.70 10.53 26.98
C TRP A 424 -24.22 11.55 28.00
N ASN A 425 -25.49 11.47 28.29
CA ASN A 425 -26.15 12.28 29.34
C ASN A 425 -26.21 11.49 30.66
N LYS A 426 -25.46 11.92 31.66
CA LYS A 426 -25.37 11.24 32.98
C LYS A 426 -26.69 11.15 33.72
N ASN A 427 -27.58 12.14 33.55
CA ASN A 427 -28.86 12.17 34.27
C ASN A 427 -29.86 11.16 33.68
N SER A 428 -30.01 11.16 32.37
CA SER A 428 -30.90 10.22 31.69
C SER A 428 -30.26 8.86 31.44
N ARG A 429 -28.91 8.76 31.58
CA ARG A 429 -28.09 7.59 31.27
C ARG A 429 -28.33 7.10 29.82
N LYS A 430 -28.38 8.03 28.88
CA LYS A 430 -28.61 7.78 27.47
C LYS A 430 -27.73 8.66 26.61
N PHE A 431 -27.45 8.20 25.41
CA PHE A 431 -26.85 9.03 24.36
C PHE A 431 -27.91 9.94 23.75
N LEU A 432 -27.61 11.22 23.67
CA LEU A 432 -28.48 12.24 23.09
C LEU A 432 -27.75 12.95 21.95
N PRO A 433 -28.43 13.38 20.87
CA PRO A 433 -27.82 14.16 19.80
C PRO A 433 -27.10 15.39 20.37
N HIS A 434 -25.87 15.61 19.92
CA HIS A 434 -25.02 16.71 20.38
C HIS A 434 -24.58 17.62 19.23
N SER A 435 -23.98 17.08 18.19
CA SER A 435 -23.48 17.83 17.03
C SER A 435 -23.34 16.92 15.81
N GLU A 436 -22.97 17.52 14.70
CA GLU A 436 -22.76 16.83 13.42
C GLU A 436 -21.38 17.18 12.89
N ILE A 437 -20.84 16.34 11.98
CA ILE A 437 -19.61 16.63 11.24
C ILE A 437 -20.02 17.20 9.89
N PRO A 438 -20.01 18.54 9.71
CA PRO A 438 -20.61 19.17 8.54
C PRO A 438 -19.81 18.91 7.27
N ASN A 439 -20.48 19.00 6.11
CA ASN A 439 -19.90 18.86 4.78
C ASN A 439 -19.25 17.48 4.49
N MET A 440 -19.69 16.44 5.20
CA MET A 440 -19.19 15.07 5.07
C MET A 440 -20.33 14.14 4.68
N GLU A 441 -20.49 13.90 3.38
CA GLU A 441 -21.44 12.94 2.82
C GLU A 441 -20.72 11.66 2.38
N ASP A 442 -21.47 10.56 2.24
CA ASP A 442 -20.98 9.23 1.82
C ASP A 442 -19.86 8.70 2.73
N VAL A 443 -19.98 8.90 4.04
CA VAL A 443 -19.02 8.39 5.02
C VAL A 443 -19.35 6.94 5.37
N LEU A 444 -18.42 6.04 5.08
CA LEU A 444 -18.54 4.61 5.40
C LEU A 444 -18.22 4.30 6.85
N ALA A 445 -17.15 4.92 7.34
CA ALA A 445 -16.65 4.70 8.69
C ALA A 445 -15.96 5.95 9.23
N VAL A 446 -16.03 6.11 10.54
CA VAL A 446 -15.25 7.08 11.32
C VAL A 446 -14.45 6.30 12.35
N LYS A 447 -13.13 6.52 12.42
CA LYS A 447 -12.29 5.93 13.47
C LYS A 447 -11.52 7.02 14.20
N SER A 448 -11.57 6.98 15.52
CA SER A 448 -10.89 7.94 16.39
C SER A 448 -9.49 7.47 16.76
N PHE A 449 -8.57 8.40 16.95
CA PHE A 449 -7.23 8.11 17.40
C PHE A 449 -6.58 9.32 18.06
N ARG A 450 -5.52 9.07 18.83
CA ARG A 450 -4.74 10.12 19.46
C ARG A 450 -3.31 10.08 19.00
N ILE A 451 -2.76 11.26 18.71
CA ILE A 451 -1.33 11.46 18.52
C ILE A 451 -0.89 12.41 19.62
N GLN A 452 -0.06 11.89 20.52
CA GLN A 452 0.23 12.57 21.80
C GLN A 452 -1.13 12.88 22.51
N ASP A 453 -1.36 14.09 22.94
CA ASP A 453 -2.60 14.48 23.63
C ASP A 453 -3.71 14.99 22.68
N ASN A 454 -3.45 15.05 21.38
CA ASN A 454 -4.41 15.57 20.41
C ASN A 454 -5.34 14.46 19.91
N LEU A 455 -6.62 14.75 19.87
CA LEU A 455 -7.65 13.87 19.32
C LEU A 455 -7.85 14.14 17.83
N TYR A 456 -7.88 13.07 17.06
CA TYR A 456 -8.13 13.06 15.62
C TYR A 456 -9.23 12.04 15.30
N ILE A 457 -9.85 12.22 14.15
CA ILE A 457 -10.70 11.22 13.50
C ILE A 457 -10.30 11.05 12.04
N SER A 458 -10.39 9.83 11.54
CA SER A 458 -10.31 9.49 10.12
C SER A 458 -11.70 9.18 9.59
N LEU A 459 -12.05 9.76 8.43
CA LEU A 459 -13.33 9.52 7.77
C LEU A 459 -13.07 8.82 6.44
N THR A 460 -13.61 7.60 6.32
CA THR A 460 -13.56 6.81 5.10
C THR A 460 -14.69 7.21 4.18
N ARG A 461 -14.39 7.56 2.92
CA ARG A 461 -15.39 7.91 1.90
C ARG A 461 -15.21 7.04 0.66
N PHE A 462 -16.30 6.44 0.19
CA PHE A 462 -16.27 5.66 -1.05
C PHE A 462 -16.21 6.56 -2.29
N ILE A 463 -16.98 7.65 -2.28
CA ILE A 463 -16.99 8.67 -3.33
C ILE A 463 -16.26 9.91 -2.80
N GLY A 464 -15.17 10.28 -3.48
CA GLY A 464 -14.31 11.41 -3.09
C GLY A 464 -13.20 11.02 -2.12
N ASP A 465 -12.43 12.01 -1.71
CA ASP A 465 -11.27 11.80 -0.84
C ASP A 465 -11.68 11.50 0.59
N SER A 466 -11.00 10.57 1.22
CA SER A 466 -11.07 10.35 2.67
C SER A 466 -10.43 11.52 3.41
N ARG A 467 -10.81 11.74 4.67
CA ARG A 467 -10.40 12.92 5.43
C ARG A 467 -9.76 12.55 6.76
N VAL A 468 -8.84 13.38 7.20
CA VAL A 468 -8.33 13.38 8.57
C VAL A 468 -8.71 14.72 9.20
N MET A 469 -9.34 14.66 10.36
CA MET A 469 -9.77 15.84 11.10
C MET A 469 -9.18 15.84 12.51
N LYS A 470 -8.95 17.02 13.04
CA LYS A 470 -8.43 17.26 14.39
C LYS A 470 -9.49 17.96 15.24
N TRP A 471 -9.64 17.55 16.50
CA TRP A 471 -10.45 18.26 17.47
C TRP A 471 -9.79 19.58 17.91
N ASN A 472 -10.51 20.68 17.87
CA ASN A 472 -10.02 22.02 18.24
C ASN A 472 -10.67 22.57 19.51
N SER A 473 -11.19 21.73 20.39
CA SER A 473 -11.96 22.04 21.61
C SER A 473 -13.38 22.55 21.36
N LYS A 474 -13.85 22.63 20.12
CA LYS A 474 -15.22 23.01 19.76
C LYS A 474 -15.83 22.10 18.71
N GLN A 475 -15.05 21.74 17.71
CA GLN A 475 -15.47 20.91 16.58
C GLN A 475 -14.27 20.20 15.94
N PHE A 476 -14.54 19.20 15.12
CA PHE A 476 -13.53 18.60 14.26
C PHE A 476 -13.25 19.51 13.06
N VAL A 477 -11.98 19.78 12.81
CA VAL A 477 -11.50 20.60 11.70
C VAL A 477 -10.63 19.75 10.79
N GLU A 478 -10.88 19.80 9.48
CA GLU A 478 -10.08 19.10 8.50
C GLU A 478 -8.62 19.57 8.54
N ILE A 479 -7.69 18.64 8.61
CA ILE A 479 -6.26 18.91 8.52
C ILE A 479 -5.66 18.33 7.25
N GLN A 480 -6.27 17.27 6.70
CA GLN A 480 -5.75 16.62 5.50
C GLN A 480 -6.84 15.89 4.73
N ALA A 481 -6.80 16.04 3.39
CA ALA A 481 -7.48 15.19 2.46
C ALA A 481 -6.52 14.09 1.99
N LEU A 482 -6.97 12.83 2.03
CA LEU A 482 -6.25 11.69 1.49
C LEU A 482 -6.91 11.28 0.18
N PRO A 483 -6.24 11.52 -0.98
CA PRO A 483 -6.78 11.14 -2.26
C PRO A 483 -7.13 9.64 -2.27
N SER A 484 -8.39 9.32 -2.45
CA SER A 484 -8.86 7.95 -2.41
C SER A 484 -9.97 7.72 -3.44
N ARG A 485 -9.98 6.54 -4.05
CA ARG A 485 -11.00 6.14 -5.00
C ARG A 485 -11.54 4.78 -4.62
N GLY A 486 -12.82 4.74 -4.20
CA GLY A 486 -13.43 3.51 -3.71
C GLY A 486 -12.83 3.04 -2.39
N ALA A 487 -12.52 3.98 -1.48
CA ALA A 487 -12.02 3.62 -0.15
C ALA A 487 -13.09 2.86 0.63
N MET A 488 -12.68 1.74 1.22
CA MET A 488 -13.55 0.87 2.01
C MET A 488 -13.24 0.92 3.50
N THR A 489 -12.01 1.26 3.85
CA THR A 489 -11.56 1.39 5.24
C THR A 489 -10.39 2.38 5.32
N LEU A 490 -10.34 3.15 6.40
CA LEU A 490 -9.21 4.02 6.75
C LEU A 490 -8.96 3.84 8.25
N GLN A 491 -8.07 2.90 8.57
CA GLN A 491 -7.83 2.46 9.94
C GLN A 491 -6.59 3.10 10.53
N PRO A 492 -6.69 3.85 11.63
CA PRO A 492 -5.55 4.30 12.41
C PRO A 492 -4.97 3.16 13.25
N PHE A 493 -3.65 3.13 13.39
CA PHE A 493 -2.93 2.24 14.28
C PHE A 493 -1.56 2.81 14.64
N SER A 494 -0.90 2.22 15.64
CA SER A 494 0.45 2.65 16.05
C SER A 494 1.29 1.47 16.47
N PHE A 495 2.59 1.53 16.14
CA PHE A 495 3.62 0.63 16.62
C PHE A 495 4.84 1.44 17.06
N GLN A 496 5.41 1.11 18.20
CA GLN A 496 6.68 1.67 18.70
C GLN A 496 6.78 3.20 18.58
N ASN A 497 5.73 3.93 19.01
CA ASN A 497 5.60 5.39 18.89
C ASN A 497 5.51 5.96 17.48
N HIS A 498 5.38 5.14 16.46
CA HIS A 498 5.03 5.57 15.10
C HIS A 498 3.52 5.44 14.90
N TYR A 499 2.91 6.49 14.35
CA TYR A 499 1.48 6.52 14.06
C TYR A 499 1.24 6.33 12.57
N TYR A 500 0.30 5.47 12.23
CA TYR A 500 -0.02 5.08 10.87
C TYR A 500 -1.51 5.21 10.58
N LEU A 501 -1.84 5.39 9.30
CA LEU A 501 -3.17 5.20 8.74
C LEU A 501 -3.09 4.19 7.58
N ALA A 502 -3.91 3.16 7.62
CA ALA A 502 -4.05 2.23 6.50
C ALA A 502 -5.32 2.52 5.72
N LEU A 503 -5.17 2.89 4.45
CA LEU A 503 -6.25 3.16 3.50
C LEU A 503 -6.43 1.96 2.59
N GLY A 504 -7.59 1.30 2.69
CA GLY A 504 -7.96 0.19 1.82
C GLY A 504 -8.91 0.64 0.72
N SER A 505 -8.63 0.29 -0.54
CA SER A 505 -9.42 0.68 -1.71
C SER A 505 -9.77 -0.51 -2.59
N ASP A 506 -10.96 -0.47 -3.20
CA ASP A 506 -11.40 -1.47 -4.19
C ASP A 506 -10.77 -1.27 -5.58
N TYR A 507 -10.25 -0.09 -5.87
CA TYR A 507 -9.80 0.29 -7.23
C TYR A 507 -8.31 0.60 -7.35
N THR A 508 -7.61 0.77 -6.22
CA THR A 508 -6.18 1.09 -6.18
C THR A 508 -5.46 0.20 -5.19
N PHE A 509 -4.14 0.26 -5.16
CA PHE A 509 -3.35 -0.34 -4.07
C PHE A 509 -3.80 0.25 -2.74
N SER A 510 -3.80 -0.57 -1.69
CA SER A 510 -3.95 -0.10 -0.33
C SER A 510 -2.68 0.65 0.08
N GLN A 511 -2.84 1.72 0.83
CA GLN A 511 -1.74 2.61 1.20
C GLN A 511 -1.61 2.68 2.71
N ILE A 512 -0.39 2.57 3.20
CA ILE A 512 -0.04 2.86 4.59
C ILE A 512 0.60 4.24 4.60
N PHE A 513 0.04 5.14 5.38
CA PHE A 513 0.58 6.46 5.64
C PHE A 513 1.23 6.50 7.02
N GLN A 514 2.32 7.22 7.16
CA GLN A 514 3.00 7.47 8.43
C GLN A 514 2.89 8.95 8.80
N TRP A 515 2.68 9.21 10.08
CA TRP A 515 2.64 10.57 10.62
C TRP A 515 4.02 11.24 10.57
N ASP A 516 4.06 12.42 9.99
CA ASP A 516 5.23 13.29 9.97
C ASP A 516 5.12 14.30 11.13
N ASN A 517 6.00 14.18 12.11
CA ASN A 517 5.97 15.03 13.31
C ASN A 517 6.30 16.50 13.03
N GLU A 518 7.03 16.80 11.97
CA GLU A 518 7.39 18.17 11.60
C GLU A 518 6.23 18.85 10.87
N LYS A 519 5.69 18.19 9.85
CA LYS A 519 4.61 18.73 9.01
C LYS A 519 3.23 18.61 9.66
N LYS A 520 3.09 17.78 10.70
CA LYS A 520 1.81 17.44 11.35
C LYS A 520 0.76 16.91 10.36
N LEU A 521 1.21 16.08 9.42
CA LEU A 521 0.42 15.46 8.35
C LEU A 521 0.88 14.01 8.13
N PHE A 522 0.01 13.21 7.54
CA PHE A 522 0.33 11.86 7.11
C PHE A 522 0.96 11.88 5.71
N LYS A 523 2.08 11.20 5.54
CA LYS A 523 2.75 10.98 4.25
C LYS A 523 2.66 9.51 3.86
N ILE A 524 2.58 9.23 2.56
CA ILE A 524 2.60 7.85 2.05
C ILE A 524 3.91 7.21 2.50
N PHE A 525 3.77 6.07 3.18
CA PHE A 525 4.88 5.28 3.69
C PHE A 525 5.11 4.03 2.83
N LYS A 526 4.02 3.27 2.56
CA LYS A 526 4.09 2.03 1.79
C LYS A 526 2.80 1.76 1.04
N GLU A 527 2.90 1.18 -0.14
CA GLU A 527 1.79 0.57 -0.85
C GLU A 527 1.79 -0.94 -0.61
N ILE A 528 0.63 -1.51 -0.34
CA ILE A 528 0.42 -2.94 -0.16
C ILE A 528 -0.68 -3.43 -1.11
N TYR A 529 -0.52 -4.65 -1.63
CA TYR A 529 -1.51 -5.24 -2.50
C TYR A 529 -2.47 -6.13 -1.72
N VAL A 530 -3.70 -5.66 -1.50
CA VAL A 530 -4.79 -6.41 -0.88
C VAL A 530 -6.03 -6.29 -1.76
N GLN A 531 -6.60 -7.42 -2.16
CA GLN A 531 -7.77 -7.43 -3.05
C GLN A 531 -9.05 -7.14 -2.28
N ALA A 532 -9.73 -6.05 -2.62
CA ALA A 532 -10.97 -5.62 -1.99
C ALA A 532 -10.89 -5.64 -0.44
N PRO A 533 -10.03 -4.81 0.17
CA PRO A 533 -9.87 -4.74 1.61
C PRO A 533 -11.16 -4.28 2.30
N ARG A 534 -11.46 -4.81 3.49
CA ARG A 534 -12.66 -4.43 4.25
C ARG A 534 -12.34 -3.98 5.67
N SER A 535 -11.31 -4.57 6.28
CA SER A 535 -10.90 -4.28 7.65
C SER A 535 -9.40 -4.38 7.78
N PHE A 536 -8.83 -3.51 8.56
CA PHE A 536 -7.45 -3.60 9.03
C PHE A 536 -7.45 -3.61 10.54
N THR A 537 -6.52 -4.34 11.13
CA THR A 537 -6.29 -4.29 12.58
C THR A 537 -4.81 -4.54 12.89
N ALA A 538 -4.38 -4.10 14.06
CA ALA A 538 -3.00 -4.22 14.50
C ALA A 538 -2.94 -4.87 15.88
N VAL A 539 -1.94 -5.70 16.12
CA VAL A 539 -1.70 -6.35 17.41
C VAL A 539 -0.22 -6.54 17.63
N SER A 540 0.20 -6.46 18.90
CA SER A 540 1.57 -6.75 19.31
C SER A 540 1.60 -7.97 20.21
N THR A 541 2.54 -8.89 19.94
CA THR A 541 2.79 -10.09 20.75
C THR A 541 4.25 -10.50 20.63
N ASP A 542 4.84 -11.10 21.67
CA ASP A 542 6.24 -11.54 21.67
C ASP A 542 7.24 -10.45 21.24
N ARG A 543 6.97 -9.18 21.54
CA ARG A 543 7.76 -8.01 21.09
C ARG A 543 7.81 -7.85 19.57
N ARG A 544 6.83 -8.40 18.87
CA ARG A 544 6.61 -8.28 17.43
C ARG A 544 5.28 -7.58 17.18
N ASP A 545 5.23 -6.81 16.14
CA ASP A 545 4.08 -6.01 15.76
C ASP A 545 3.48 -6.55 14.46
N PHE A 546 2.19 -6.90 14.48
CA PHE A 546 1.50 -7.47 13.33
C PHE A 546 0.35 -6.59 12.87
N PHE A 547 0.26 -6.44 11.56
CA PHE A 547 -0.81 -5.73 10.87
C PHE A 547 -1.59 -6.70 9.99
N PHE A 548 -2.87 -6.86 10.27
CA PHE A 548 -3.79 -7.73 9.56
C PHE A 548 -4.56 -6.95 8.51
N ALA A 549 -4.66 -7.52 7.32
CA ALA A 549 -5.43 -6.98 6.21
C ALA A 549 -6.45 -8.00 5.73
N SER A 550 -7.74 -7.73 5.95
CA SER A 550 -8.83 -8.55 5.41
C SER A 550 -8.95 -8.37 3.90
N SER A 551 -9.37 -9.41 3.22
CA SER A 551 -9.58 -9.40 1.77
C SER A 551 -10.90 -10.08 1.41
N PHE A 552 -11.79 -9.34 0.76
CA PHE A 552 -13.09 -9.88 0.33
C PHE A 552 -12.99 -10.73 -0.94
N LYS A 553 -11.98 -10.50 -1.79
CA LYS A 553 -11.81 -11.19 -3.08
C LYS A 553 -10.54 -12.04 -3.16
N GLY A 554 -9.66 -11.94 -2.19
CA GLY A 554 -8.38 -12.64 -2.17
C GLY A 554 -8.09 -13.27 -0.81
N HIS A 555 -6.80 -13.44 -0.51
CA HIS A 555 -6.33 -14.01 0.74
C HIS A 555 -6.19 -12.95 1.82
N THR A 556 -6.55 -13.28 3.05
CA THR A 556 -6.25 -12.48 4.23
C THR A 556 -4.74 -12.46 4.44
N GLN A 557 -4.15 -11.30 4.65
CA GLN A 557 -2.70 -11.13 4.79
C GLN A 557 -2.35 -10.61 6.18
N ILE A 558 -1.25 -11.12 6.71
CA ILE A 558 -0.66 -10.67 7.96
C ILE A 558 0.72 -10.14 7.63
N PHE A 559 0.94 -8.87 7.93
CA PHE A 559 2.23 -8.20 7.78
C PHE A 559 2.88 -8.07 9.15
N GLU A 560 4.18 -8.21 9.19
CA GLU A 560 4.99 -7.87 10.36
C GLU A 560 5.63 -6.49 10.15
N HIS A 561 5.53 -5.64 11.15
CA HIS A 561 6.25 -4.38 11.21
C HIS A 561 7.65 -4.64 11.77
N ILE A 562 8.64 -4.41 10.95
CA ILE A 562 10.04 -4.67 11.30
C ILE A 562 10.85 -3.38 11.34
N ILE A 563 11.88 -3.37 12.18
CA ILE A 563 12.92 -2.34 12.12
C ILE A 563 13.98 -2.82 11.13
N VAL A 564 14.25 -2.00 10.14
CA VAL A 564 15.28 -2.24 9.13
C VAL A 564 16.43 -1.30 9.40
N ASP A 565 17.59 -1.86 9.67
CA ASP A 565 18.83 -1.09 9.68
C ASP A 565 19.24 -0.86 8.23
N LEU A 566 19.22 0.38 7.79
CA LEU A 566 19.62 0.78 6.44
C LEU A 566 21.13 0.81 6.25
N SER A 567 21.88 0.61 7.33
CA SER A 567 23.34 0.60 7.31
C SER A 567 23.94 -0.80 7.07
N LEU A 568 23.14 -1.86 7.23
CA LEU A 568 23.59 -3.24 7.05
C LEU A 568 23.33 -3.76 5.63
#